data_a57f44377f6f7b5c5d9a35512d7f8e5f
#
_entry.id   a57f44377f6f7b5c5d9a35512d7f8e5f
#
_cell.length_a   1.000
_cell.length_b   1.000
_cell.length_c   1.000
_cell.angle_alpha   90.00
_cell.angle_beta   90.00
_cell.angle_gamma   90.00
#
_symmetry.space_group_name_H-M   'P 1'
#
loop_
_entity.id
_entity.type
_entity.pdbx_description
1 polymer ?
#
loop_
_entity_poly.entity_id
_entity_poly.type
_entity_poly.pdbx_seq_one_letter_code
_entity_poly.pdbx_strand_id
1 'polypeptide(L)'
;MSTGWIVLGVIVILVLFAFGAYNRLVALSQRVGQAFADIDVQLKQRHDLIPNLIETVKGYAAHERGTLDDVVKARNAAMSAQGPGQVAAAENQLSGALSRLIALSEAYPDLKANANFQQLQSELSDLENKIAASRRFFNNAVQEYNTGIQQMPAALFAGAFGFTRKEFFDLGASRTEVEQVPTVKF
;
A
#
# COMPACT_ATOMS: atom_id res chain seq x y z
N MET A 1 -55.24 2.83 17.95
CA MET A 1 -54.13 3.39 17.15
C MET A 1 -54.31 2.81 15.75
N SER A 2 -54.47 3.68 14.74
CA SER A 2 -54.76 3.17 13.37
C SER A 2 -53.53 2.46 12.83
N THR A 3 -53.67 1.38 12.11
CA THR A 3 -52.64 0.59 11.43
C THR A 3 -51.70 1.47 10.64
N GLY A 4 -52.21 2.60 10.13
CA GLY A 4 -51.40 3.62 9.39
C GLY A 4 -50.25 4.23 10.19
N TRP A 5 -50.48 4.52 11.48
CA TRP A 5 -49.39 5.08 12.34
C TRP A 5 -48.29 4.07 12.64
N ILE A 6 -48.64 2.78 12.73
CA ILE A 6 -47.66 1.70 12.91
C ILE A 6 -46.80 1.56 11.64
N VAL A 7 -47.44 1.55 10.46
CA VAL A 7 -46.71 1.47 9.18
C VAL A 7 -45.82 2.67 8.99
N LEU A 8 -46.28 3.88 9.28
CA LEU A 8 -45.46 5.08 9.23
C LEU A 8 -44.25 4.99 10.16
N GLY A 9 -44.46 4.54 11.41
CA GLY A 9 -43.38 4.35 12.39
C GLY A 9 -42.31 3.37 11.89
N VAL A 10 -42.70 2.24 11.31
CA VAL A 10 -41.79 1.25 10.72
C VAL A 10 -40.99 1.86 9.56
N ILE A 11 -41.64 2.60 8.67
CA ILE A 11 -40.96 3.26 7.55
C ILE A 11 -39.91 4.26 8.07
N VAL A 12 -40.23 5.09 9.05
CA VAL A 12 -39.28 6.03 9.65
C VAL A 12 -38.09 5.33 10.25
N ILE A 13 -38.31 4.22 10.98
CA ILE A 13 -37.20 3.42 11.56
C ILE A 13 -36.31 2.86 10.48
N LEU A 14 -36.86 2.31 9.39
CA LEU A 14 -36.10 1.75 8.28
C LEU A 14 -35.27 2.85 7.56
N VAL A 15 -35.85 4.04 7.37
CA VAL A 15 -35.14 5.18 6.79
C VAL A 15 -33.97 5.61 7.67
N LEU A 16 -34.19 5.77 8.97
CA LEU A 16 -33.12 6.13 9.90
C LEU A 16 -31.98 5.08 9.93
N PHE A 17 -32.35 3.81 9.86
CA PHE A 17 -31.38 2.71 9.81
C PHE A 17 -30.58 2.73 8.51
N ALA A 18 -31.23 3.01 7.39
CA ALA A 18 -30.55 3.17 6.08
C ALA A 18 -29.59 4.36 6.08
N PHE A 19 -29.98 5.51 6.66
CA PHE A 19 -29.10 6.66 6.84
C PHE A 19 -27.87 6.33 7.69
N GLY A 20 -28.02 5.61 8.79
CA GLY A 20 -26.92 5.17 9.63
C GLY A 20 -25.95 4.27 8.87
N ALA A 21 -26.48 3.30 8.10
CA ALA A 21 -25.69 2.41 7.28
C ALA A 21 -24.93 3.17 6.15
N TYR A 22 -25.59 4.13 5.50
CA TYR A 22 -24.96 4.99 4.49
C TYR A 22 -23.79 5.78 5.09
N ASN A 23 -24.00 6.49 6.19
CA ASN A 23 -22.97 7.26 6.87
C ASN A 23 -21.76 6.38 7.27
N ARG A 24 -22.02 5.16 7.73
CA ARG A 24 -20.97 4.18 8.04
C ARG A 24 -20.16 3.82 6.78
N LEU A 25 -20.80 3.58 5.63
CA LEU A 25 -20.08 3.29 4.37
C LEU A 25 -19.24 4.47 3.92
N VAL A 26 -19.75 5.71 4.04
CA VAL A 26 -18.98 6.91 3.74
C VAL A 26 -17.74 6.98 4.62
N ALA A 27 -17.89 6.78 5.94
CA ALA A 27 -16.77 6.80 6.89
C ALA A 27 -15.71 5.73 6.56
N LEU A 28 -16.14 4.49 6.25
CA LEU A 28 -15.23 3.42 5.82
C LEU A 28 -14.52 3.76 4.51
N SER A 29 -15.23 4.34 3.54
CA SER A 29 -14.63 4.77 2.27
C SER A 29 -13.56 5.85 2.48
N GLN A 30 -13.81 6.82 3.34
CA GLN A 30 -12.84 7.88 3.69
C GLN A 30 -11.62 7.30 4.41
N ARG A 31 -11.83 6.34 5.31
CA ARG A 31 -10.74 5.64 6.00
C ARG A 31 -9.80 4.91 5.03
N VAL A 32 -10.33 4.30 3.98
CA VAL A 32 -9.50 3.69 2.93
C VAL A 32 -8.68 4.75 2.20
N GLY A 33 -9.29 5.89 1.84
CA GLY A 33 -8.57 7.00 1.21
C GLY A 33 -7.43 7.55 2.08
N GLN A 34 -7.69 7.75 3.37
CA GLN A 34 -6.68 8.19 4.34
C GLN A 34 -5.54 7.17 4.47
N ALA A 35 -5.86 5.88 4.60
CA ALA A 35 -4.86 4.83 4.69
C ALA A 35 -3.98 4.72 3.44
N PHE A 36 -4.50 5.03 2.25
CA PHE A 36 -3.73 5.10 1.02
C PHE A 36 -2.79 6.32 1.01
N ALA A 37 -3.29 7.48 1.43
CA ALA A 37 -2.46 8.68 1.56
C ALA A 37 -1.29 8.49 2.56
N ASP A 38 -1.48 7.72 3.63
CA ASP A 38 -0.41 7.38 4.56
C ASP A 38 0.69 6.53 3.89
N ILE A 39 0.33 5.62 2.97
CA ILE A 39 1.31 4.90 2.14
C ILE A 39 2.08 5.88 1.25
N ASP A 40 1.37 6.78 0.54
CA ASP A 40 1.98 7.73 -0.39
C ASP A 40 3.02 8.62 0.29
N VAL A 41 2.78 9.02 1.55
CA VAL A 41 3.75 9.80 2.34
C VAL A 41 5.05 9.01 2.56
N GLN A 42 4.97 7.72 2.92
CA GLN A 42 6.14 6.89 3.14
C GLN A 42 6.88 6.60 1.82
N LEU A 43 6.13 6.34 0.74
CA LEU A 43 6.71 6.11 -0.59
C LEU A 43 7.43 7.36 -1.10
N LYS A 44 6.84 8.53 -0.91
CA LYS A 44 7.49 9.80 -1.26
C LYS A 44 8.82 9.98 -0.51
N GLN A 45 8.85 9.76 0.79
CA GLN A 45 10.08 9.83 1.58
C GLN A 45 11.15 8.87 1.04
N ARG A 46 10.76 7.63 0.69
CA ARG A 46 11.65 6.65 0.06
C ARG A 46 12.20 7.15 -1.27
N HIS A 47 11.34 7.68 -2.15
CA HIS A 47 11.75 8.20 -3.45
C HIS A 47 12.70 9.40 -3.32
N ASP A 48 12.54 10.22 -2.29
CA ASP A 48 13.36 11.41 -2.05
C ASP A 48 14.78 11.04 -1.54
N LEU A 49 14.96 9.86 -0.92
CA LEU A 49 16.31 9.39 -0.50
C LEU A 49 17.13 8.78 -1.65
N ILE A 50 16.49 8.24 -2.68
CA ILE A 50 17.16 7.49 -3.76
C ILE A 50 18.20 8.32 -4.51
N PRO A 51 17.98 9.60 -4.88
CA PRO A 51 19.02 10.41 -5.52
C PRO A 51 20.31 10.51 -4.70
N ASN A 52 20.19 10.71 -3.38
CA ASN A 52 21.34 10.79 -2.49
C ASN A 52 22.11 9.46 -2.43
N LEU A 53 21.37 8.33 -2.42
CA LEU A 53 21.95 7.00 -2.47
C LEU A 53 22.74 6.80 -3.77
N ILE A 54 22.14 7.16 -4.92
CA ILE A 54 22.77 7.05 -6.25
C ILE A 54 24.06 7.89 -6.29
N GLU A 55 24.03 9.13 -5.86
CA GLU A 55 25.22 9.99 -5.87
C GLU A 55 26.33 9.45 -4.94
N THR A 56 25.96 8.91 -3.78
CA THR A 56 26.92 8.27 -2.88
C THR A 56 27.57 7.05 -3.53
N VAL A 57 26.78 6.18 -4.18
CA VAL A 57 27.30 4.98 -4.85
C VAL A 57 28.16 5.34 -6.06
N LYS A 58 27.78 6.35 -6.86
CA LYS A 58 28.57 6.82 -8.01
C LYS A 58 30.01 7.22 -7.62
N GLY A 59 30.20 7.76 -6.42
CA GLY A 59 31.52 8.14 -5.95
C GLY A 59 32.51 6.96 -5.82
N TYR A 60 31.99 5.74 -5.67
CA TYR A 60 32.78 4.52 -5.44
C TYR A 60 32.64 3.48 -6.56
N ALA A 61 31.49 3.43 -7.20
CA ALA A 61 31.14 2.41 -8.20
C ALA A 61 30.67 3.04 -9.53
N ALA A 62 31.40 4.03 -10.06
CA ALA A 62 31.04 4.78 -11.25
C ALA A 62 30.91 3.90 -12.53
N HIS A 63 31.48 2.70 -12.53
CA HIS A 63 31.44 1.76 -13.64
C HIS A 63 30.12 0.95 -13.67
N GLU A 64 29.36 0.93 -12.57
CA GLU A 64 28.10 0.16 -12.41
C GLU A 64 26.87 0.90 -12.95
N ARG A 65 27.03 1.51 -14.13
CA ARG A 65 26.00 2.35 -14.74
C ARG A 65 24.68 1.63 -14.92
N GLY A 66 24.70 0.34 -15.28
CA GLY A 66 23.49 -0.44 -15.49
C GLY A 66 22.62 -0.55 -14.24
N THR A 67 23.23 -0.88 -13.09
CA THR A 67 22.52 -1.00 -11.81
C THR A 67 21.96 0.36 -11.35
N LEU A 68 22.72 1.44 -11.51
CA LEU A 68 22.27 2.79 -11.19
C LEU A 68 21.11 3.24 -12.09
N ASP A 69 21.19 2.99 -13.39
CA ASP A 69 20.13 3.32 -14.35
C ASP A 69 18.84 2.52 -14.06
N ASP A 70 18.96 1.26 -13.67
CA ASP A 70 17.80 0.44 -13.27
C ASP A 70 17.06 1.03 -12.08
N VAL A 71 17.79 1.52 -11.07
CA VAL A 71 17.17 2.19 -9.90
C VAL A 71 16.46 3.47 -10.33
N VAL A 72 17.08 4.29 -11.19
CA VAL A 72 16.46 5.53 -11.70
C VAL A 72 15.18 5.23 -12.47
N LYS A 73 15.21 4.23 -13.36
CA LYS A 73 14.04 3.82 -14.15
C LYS A 73 12.91 3.29 -13.25
N ALA A 74 13.25 2.43 -12.30
CA ALA A 74 12.27 1.86 -11.37
C ALA A 74 11.64 2.96 -10.48
N ARG A 75 12.46 3.92 -9.97
CA ARG A 75 11.95 5.07 -9.22
C ARG A 75 10.99 5.91 -10.05
N ASN A 76 11.34 6.24 -11.30
CA ASN A 76 10.49 7.04 -12.17
C ASN A 76 9.17 6.32 -12.50
N ALA A 77 9.20 5.00 -12.71
CA ALA A 77 8.00 4.18 -12.88
C ALA A 77 7.13 4.20 -11.62
N ALA A 78 7.73 4.08 -10.43
CA ALA A 78 7.02 4.12 -9.16
C ALA A 78 6.35 5.48 -8.91
N MET A 79 7.04 6.59 -9.23
CA MET A 79 6.49 7.95 -9.09
C MET A 79 5.33 8.25 -10.06
N SER A 80 5.23 7.55 -11.18
CA SER A 80 4.16 7.72 -12.18
C SER A 80 3.00 6.75 -12.02
N ALA A 81 3.14 5.73 -11.18
CA ALA A 81 2.11 4.73 -10.94
C ALA A 81 0.89 5.32 -10.24
N GLN A 82 -0.31 4.85 -10.62
CA GLN A 82 -1.57 5.34 -10.05
C GLN A 82 -2.43 4.17 -9.55
N GLY A 83 -3.03 4.39 -8.39
CA GLY A 83 -3.89 3.40 -7.75
C GLY A 83 -3.11 2.24 -7.09
N PRO A 84 -3.77 1.52 -6.16
CA PRO A 84 -3.08 0.56 -5.27
C PRO A 84 -2.34 -0.54 -6.00
N GLY A 85 -2.93 -1.12 -7.06
CA GLY A 85 -2.34 -2.23 -7.80
C GLY A 85 -1.09 -1.82 -8.60
N GLN A 86 -1.13 -0.68 -9.33
CA GLN A 86 0.03 -0.21 -10.11
C GLN A 86 1.16 0.26 -9.19
N VAL A 87 0.81 0.98 -8.11
CA VAL A 87 1.80 1.43 -7.11
C VAL A 87 2.49 0.21 -6.49
N ALA A 88 1.73 -0.81 -6.08
CA ALA A 88 2.31 -2.04 -5.52
C ALA A 88 3.29 -2.72 -6.49
N ALA A 89 2.92 -2.87 -7.77
CA ALA A 89 3.76 -3.50 -8.78
C ALA A 89 5.06 -2.71 -9.03
N ALA A 90 4.96 -1.37 -9.17
CA ALA A 90 6.10 -0.50 -9.41
C ALA A 90 7.05 -0.44 -8.20
N GLU A 91 6.50 -0.37 -6.98
CA GLU A 91 7.29 -0.39 -5.74
C GLU A 91 8.02 -1.72 -5.54
N ASN A 92 7.43 -2.85 -5.93
CA ASN A 92 8.13 -4.14 -5.89
C ASN A 92 9.33 -4.16 -6.87
N GLN A 93 9.19 -3.57 -8.06
CA GLN A 93 10.31 -3.42 -9.00
C GLN A 93 11.42 -2.53 -8.43
N LEU A 94 11.04 -1.41 -7.80
CA LEU A 94 11.98 -0.50 -7.15
C LEU A 94 12.71 -1.18 -5.98
N SER A 95 12.00 -1.94 -5.14
CA SER A 95 12.62 -2.72 -4.06
C SER A 95 13.63 -3.73 -4.60
N GLY A 96 13.33 -4.41 -5.70
CA GLY A 96 14.26 -5.32 -6.37
C GLY A 96 15.51 -4.60 -6.91
N ALA A 97 15.34 -3.43 -7.51
CA ALA A 97 16.47 -2.63 -8.00
C ALA A 97 17.35 -2.10 -6.86
N LEU A 98 16.75 -1.60 -5.77
CA LEU A 98 17.47 -1.16 -4.58
C LEU A 98 18.22 -2.30 -3.89
N SER A 99 17.62 -3.49 -3.81
CA SER A 99 18.28 -4.67 -3.24
C SER A 99 19.55 -5.04 -4.03
N ARG A 100 19.50 -4.97 -5.37
CA ARG A 100 20.70 -5.18 -6.22
C ARG A 100 21.75 -4.11 -5.99
N LEU A 101 21.34 -2.83 -5.86
CA LEU A 101 22.27 -1.73 -5.58
C LEU A 101 22.95 -1.89 -4.22
N ILE A 102 22.21 -2.31 -3.19
CA ILE A 102 22.76 -2.56 -1.86
C ILE A 102 23.73 -3.76 -1.90
N ALA A 103 23.36 -4.85 -2.59
CA ALA A 103 24.23 -6.01 -2.75
C ALA A 103 25.54 -5.66 -3.45
N LEU A 104 25.54 -4.69 -4.36
CA LEU A 104 26.75 -4.19 -5.02
C LEU A 104 27.79 -3.66 -4.01
N SER A 105 27.36 -3.07 -2.90
CA SER A 105 28.28 -2.56 -1.87
C SER A 105 29.21 -3.63 -1.28
N GLU A 106 28.83 -4.92 -1.36
CA GLU A 106 29.69 -6.01 -0.91
C GLU A 106 30.96 -6.16 -1.77
N ALA A 107 30.92 -5.74 -3.04
CA ALA A 107 32.06 -5.74 -3.95
C ALA A 107 32.93 -4.48 -3.80
N TYR A 108 32.46 -3.47 -3.07
CA TYR A 108 33.12 -2.17 -2.88
C TYR A 108 33.30 -1.86 -1.37
N PRO A 109 34.36 -2.35 -0.71
CA PRO A 109 34.54 -2.20 0.75
C PRO A 109 34.55 -0.74 1.23
N ASP A 110 35.11 0.18 0.43
CA ASP A 110 35.14 1.60 0.77
C ASP A 110 33.74 2.24 0.76
N LEU A 111 32.87 1.82 -0.17
CA LEU A 111 31.45 2.21 -0.18
C LEU A 111 30.73 1.66 1.05
N LYS A 112 30.93 0.39 1.35
CA LYS A 112 30.33 -0.27 2.51
C LYS A 112 30.73 0.38 3.82
N ALA A 113 31.96 0.89 3.93
CA ALA A 113 32.48 1.60 5.08
C ALA A 113 32.06 3.08 5.15
N ASN A 114 31.46 3.63 4.07
CA ASN A 114 31.06 5.02 4.03
C ASN A 114 29.88 5.30 4.97
N ALA A 115 30.03 6.26 5.88
CA ALA A 115 29.02 6.57 6.90
C ALA A 115 27.70 7.07 6.29
N ASN A 116 27.74 7.87 5.21
CA ASN A 116 26.53 8.35 4.53
C ASN A 116 25.78 7.20 3.87
N PHE A 117 26.51 6.23 3.28
CA PHE A 117 25.87 5.04 2.68
C PHE A 117 25.17 4.19 3.74
N GLN A 118 25.84 3.96 4.89
CA GLN A 118 25.27 3.19 6.00
C GLN A 118 24.03 3.89 6.59
N GLN A 119 24.07 5.20 6.73
CA GLN A 119 22.93 5.98 7.20
C GLN A 119 21.76 5.87 6.22
N LEU A 120 21.98 6.08 4.91
CA LEU A 120 20.92 5.96 3.88
C LEU A 120 20.33 4.55 3.82
N GLN A 121 21.15 3.51 3.98
CA GLN A 121 20.70 2.13 4.06
C GLN A 121 19.80 1.89 5.29
N SER A 122 20.18 2.44 6.45
CA SER A 122 19.36 2.37 7.67
C SER A 122 18.04 3.09 7.50
N GLU A 123 18.04 4.31 6.94
CA GLU A 123 16.83 5.09 6.68
C GLU A 123 15.89 4.38 5.69
N LEU A 124 16.43 3.76 4.62
CA LEU A 124 15.64 2.96 3.69
C LEU A 124 15.03 1.72 4.35
N SER A 125 15.78 1.05 5.24
CA SER A 125 15.26 -0.10 6.00
C SER A 125 14.12 0.31 6.95
N ASP A 126 14.25 1.44 7.62
CA ASP A 126 13.20 1.99 8.48
C ASP A 126 11.94 2.36 7.68
N LEU A 127 12.13 2.97 6.51
CA LEU A 127 11.02 3.30 5.61
C LEU A 127 10.33 2.03 5.08
N GLU A 128 11.07 0.97 4.75
CA GLU A 128 10.48 -0.29 4.32
C GLU A 128 9.56 -0.88 5.40
N ASN A 129 9.98 -0.83 6.67
CA ASN A 129 9.17 -1.26 7.80
C ASN A 129 7.90 -0.40 7.96
N LYS A 130 8.00 0.93 7.80
CA LYS A 130 6.86 1.85 7.84
C LYS A 130 5.91 1.61 6.68
N ILE A 131 6.42 1.43 5.46
CA ILE A 131 5.63 1.10 4.27
C ILE A 131 4.89 -0.22 4.49
N ALA A 132 5.56 -1.27 4.99
CA ALA A 132 4.93 -2.54 5.28
C ALA A 132 3.81 -2.42 6.33
N ALA A 133 3.98 -1.59 7.36
CA ALA A 133 2.93 -1.31 8.34
C ALA A 133 1.75 -0.56 7.72
N SER A 134 2.00 0.49 6.92
CA SER A 134 0.97 1.27 6.23
C SER A 134 0.18 0.41 5.22
N ARG A 135 0.85 -0.49 4.49
CA ARG A 135 0.19 -1.47 3.58
C ARG A 135 -0.76 -2.39 4.33
N ARG A 136 -0.35 -2.92 5.49
CA ARG A 136 -1.24 -3.75 6.33
C ARG A 136 -2.45 -2.97 6.81
N PHE A 137 -2.25 -1.73 7.25
CA PHE A 137 -3.34 -0.86 7.68
C PHE A 137 -4.33 -0.56 6.53
N PHE A 138 -3.81 -0.23 5.35
CA PHE A 138 -4.62 -0.01 4.15
C PHE A 138 -5.44 -1.26 3.78
N ASN A 139 -4.81 -2.42 3.73
CA ASN A 139 -5.50 -3.67 3.40
C ASN A 139 -6.60 -4.02 4.40
N ASN A 140 -6.38 -3.75 5.71
CA ASN A 140 -7.41 -3.89 6.72
C ASN A 140 -8.58 -2.91 6.49
N ALA A 141 -8.29 -1.65 6.16
CA ALA A 141 -9.33 -0.66 5.85
C ALA A 141 -10.14 -1.05 4.60
N VAL A 142 -9.48 -1.56 3.55
CA VAL A 142 -10.13 -2.09 2.34
C VAL A 142 -11.01 -3.29 2.69
N GLN A 143 -10.53 -4.21 3.53
CA GLN A 143 -11.30 -5.37 3.97
C GLN A 143 -12.56 -4.95 4.75
N GLU A 144 -12.43 -4.01 5.71
CA GLU A 144 -13.57 -3.49 6.47
C GLU A 144 -14.60 -2.84 5.54
N TYR A 145 -14.15 -2.01 4.60
CA TYR A 145 -15.02 -1.38 3.62
C TYR A 145 -15.70 -2.40 2.70
N ASN A 146 -14.95 -3.31 2.11
CA ASN A 146 -15.48 -4.34 1.22
C ASN A 146 -16.48 -5.28 1.93
N THR A 147 -16.25 -5.55 3.21
CA THR A 147 -17.21 -6.28 4.04
C THR A 147 -18.45 -5.42 4.31
N GLY A 148 -18.27 -4.15 4.64
CA GLY A 148 -19.35 -3.21 4.93
C GLY A 148 -20.35 -3.05 3.79
N ILE A 149 -19.89 -3.00 2.54
CA ILE A 149 -20.78 -2.90 1.36
C ILE A 149 -21.56 -4.20 1.09
N GLN A 150 -21.15 -5.34 1.65
CA GLN A 150 -21.79 -6.65 1.48
C GLN A 150 -22.70 -7.02 2.66
N GLN A 151 -22.62 -6.30 3.78
CA GLN A 151 -23.47 -6.56 4.97
C GLN A 151 -24.84 -5.88 4.83
N MET A 152 -25.86 -6.50 5.41
CA MET A 152 -27.19 -5.89 5.50
C MET A 152 -27.21 -4.77 6.55
N PRO A 153 -27.93 -3.66 6.32
CA PRO A 153 -28.79 -3.38 5.16
C PRO A 153 -28.04 -2.72 3.98
N ALA A 154 -26.76 -2.38 4.12
CA ALA A 154 -25.98 -1.64 3.12
C ALA A 154 -25.96 -2.35 1.75
N ALA A 155 -25.88 -3.69 1.73
CA ALA A 155 -25.88 -4.49 0.52
C ALA A 155 -27.06 -4.22 -0.44
N LEU A 156 -28.20 -3.75 0.09
CA LEU A 156 -29.40 -3.45 -0.70
C LEU A 156 -29.26 -2.17 -1.54
N PHE A 157 -28.43 -1.23 -1.12
CA PHE A 157 -28.33 0.08 -1.76
C PHE A 157 -26.90 0.54 -2.09
N ALA A 158 -25.88 -0.16 -1.60
CA ALA A 158 -24.49 0.26 -1.81
C ALA A 158 -24.16 0.48 -3.29
N GLY A 159 -24.56 -0.44 -4.17
CA GLY A 159 -24.34 -0.32 -5.61
C GLY A 159 -25.06 0.88 -6.24
N ALA A 160 -26.28 1.17 -5.81
CA ALA A 160 -27.06 2.30 -6.31
C ALA A 160 -26.45 3.67 -5.94
N PHE A 161 -25.74 3.73 -4.81
CA PHE A 161 -25.01 4.94 -4.36
C PHE A 161 -23.54 4.95 -4.79
N GLY A 162 -23.11 4.03 -5.67
CA GLY A 162 -21.76 4.02 -6.22
C GLY A 162 -20.69 3.47 -5.28
N PHE A 163 -21.06 2.79 -4.20
CA PHE A 163 -20.10 2.08 -3.36
C PHE A 163 -19.72 0.75 -4.02
N THR A 164 -18.55 0.75 -4.66
CA THR A 164 -17.99 -0.43 -5.32
C THR A 164 -16.83 -1.01 -4.51
N ARG A 165 -16.48 -2.27 -4.74
CA ARG A 165 -15.33 -2.91 -4.09
C ARG A 165 -14.06 -2.15 -4.42
N LYS A 166 -13.20 -1.98 -3.41
CA LYS A 166 -11.87 -1.40 -3.56
C LYS A 166 -10.82 -2.49 -3.62
N GLU A 167 -9.77 -2.21 -4.38
CA GLU A 167 -8.64 -3.11 -4.57
C GLU A 167 -7.71 -3.07 -3.36
N PHE A 168 -7.10 -4.22 -3.06
CA PHE A 168 -6.04 -4.33 -2.07
C PHE A 168 -4.72 -3.84 -2.63
N PHE A 169 -3.84 -3.42 -1.75
CA PHE A 169 -2.43 -3.24 -2.10
C PHE A 169 -1.81 -4.64 -2.19
N ASP A 170 -1.66 -5.16 -3.41
CA ASP A 170 -1.25 -6.53 -3.63
C ASP A 170 0.24 -6.72 -3.30
N LEU A 171 0.55 -7.82 -2.62
CA LEU A 171 1.92 -8.22 -2.30
C LEU A 171 2.62 -8.95 -3.46
N GLY A 172 1.98 -9.05 -4.64
CA GLY A 172 2.52 -9.75 -5.80
C GLY A 172 2.74 -11.25 -5.53
N ALA A 173 3.84 -11.80 -6.04
CA ALA A 173 4.16 -13.23 -5.96
C ALA A 173 4.24 -13.81 -4.53
N SER A 174 4.45 -12.95 -3.51
CA SER A 174 4.48 -13.36 -2.09
C SER A 174 3.17 -13.97 -1.61
N ARG A 175 2.03 -13.70 -2.28
CA ARG A 175 0.74 -14.31 -1.93
C ARG A 175 0.75 -15.82 -2.22
N THR A 176 1.38 -16.23 -3.31
CA THR A 176 1.46 -17.64 -3.71
C THR A 176 2.40 -18.43 -2.78
N GLU A 177 3.41 -17.79 -2.21
CA GLU A 177 4.32 -18.43 -1.25
C GLU A 177 3.69 -18.58 0.14
N VAL A 178 2.85 -17.62 0.57
CA VAL A 178 2.13 -17.67 1.85
C VAL A 178 0.96 -18.67 1.79
N GLU A 179 0.35 -18.89 0.62
CA GLU A 179 -0.72 -19.87 0.40
C GLU A 179 -0.19 -21.33 0.28
N GLN A 180 1.12 -21.53 0.07
CA GLN A 180 1.72 -22.85 0.14
C GLN A 180 1.93 -23.25 1.61
N VAL A 181 0.94 -23.95 2.15
CA VAL A 181 1.08 -24.60 3.47
C VAL A 181 2.31 -25.52 3.42
N PRO A 182 3.33 -25.33 4.30
CA PRO A 182 4.46 -26.23 4.31
C PRO A 182 3.98 -27.67 4.59
N THR A 183 4.17 -28.54 3.61
CA THR A 183 3.92 -29.97 3.79
C THR A 183 4.95 -30.51 4.78
N VAL A 184 4.54 -30.65 6.03
CA VAL A 184 5.32 -31.36 7.04
C VAL A 184 5.29 -32.84 6.66
N LYS A 185 6.38 -33.37 6.14
CA LYS A 185 6.59 -34.82 6.01
C LYS A 185 7.12 -35.31 7.35
N PHE A 186 6.33 -36.15 8.03
CA PHE A 186 6.76 -36.95 9.17
C PHE A 186 7.57 -38.12 8.68
#